data_8299e1a32d193493e13e06aaf98d5ccd
#
_entry.id   8299e1a32d193493e13e06aaf98d5ccd
#
_cell.length_a   1.000
_cell.length_b   1.000
_cell.length_c   1.000
_cell.angle_alpha   90.00
_cell.angle_beta   90.00
_cell.angle_gamma   90.00
#
_symmetry.space_group_name_H-M   'P 1'
#
loop_
_entity.id
_entity.type
_entity.pdbx_description
1 polymer ?
#
loop_
_entity_poly.entity_id
_entity_poly.type
_entity_poly.pdbx_seq_one_letter_code
_entity_poly.pdbx_strand_id
1 'polypeptide(L)'
;MKRNIIHTLLPLSMALLASNMALATENGGSIYPNGTENYLSGAMPPPGVYVLAYLSNYQADSLRDNSGAAKAVDFCLNVSAVATRAIWVTQQQLFGGQLAFAAIAPWLTVGATVNGNSQTKSGLGDMTFGPALGWNLSENLHLVAALDVNAPTGQYNQADLINLGRNYWNVEPVLAISHVQSHGLNADLKLMYDINGTNQATHYRSGQELHADYALGWGFGQFVAGVGGYVYQQITDDSGPGAAQDGNRGRAVAIGPSFKYDNGKGWFMTAKYEKEFLVENRPRGGGWNIKLNLPF
;
A
#
# COMPACT_ATOMS: atom_id res chain seq x y z
N MET A 1 28.89 22.53 68.43
CA MET A 1 29.04 21.65 67.28
C MET A 1 27.67 21.34 66.77
N LYS A 2 27.24 22.03 65.66
CA LYS A 2 25.96 21.75 64.97
C LYS A 2 26.29 20.96 63.72
N ARG A 3 25.79 19.74 63.62
CA ARG A 3 25.90 18.86 62.42
C ARG A 3 24.77 19.21 61.44
N ASN A 4 25.12 19.79 60.30
CA ASN A 4 24.21 19.97 59.20
C ASN A 4 24.09 18.62 58.43
N ILE A 5 22.88 18.06 58.40
CA ILE A 5 22.53 16.91 57.56
C ILE A 5 22.03 17.47 56.23
N ILE A 6 22.83 17.30 55.19
CA ILE A 6 22.45 17.62 53.80
C ILE A 6 21.65 16.43 53.28
N HIS A 7 20.34 16.62 53.08
CA HIS A 7 19.49 15.67 52.33
C HIS A 7 19.73 15.88 50.85
N THR A 8 20.51 15.02 50.24
CA THR A 8 20.57 14.88 48.78
C THR A 8 19.31 14.19 48.28
N LEU A 9 18.37 14.96 47.69
CA LEU A 9 17.28 14.46 46.90
C LEU A 9 17.83 13.95 45.55
N LEU A 10 17.87 12.63 45.37
CA LEU A 10 18.04 12.03 44.05
C LEU A 10 16.75 12.32 43.24
N PRO A 11 16.85 12.86 42.03
CA PRO A 11 15.70 12.86 41.12
C PRO A 11 15.49 11.41 40.64
N LEU A 12 14.35 10.85 41.02
CA LEU A 12 13.85 9.62 40.49
C LEU A 12 13.40 9.92 39.03
N SER A 13 14.33 9.73 38.09
CA SER A 13 14.03 9.75 36.67
C SER A 13 13.08 8.56 36.38
N MET A 14 11.80 8.87 36.35
CA MET A 14 10.77 7.98 35.77
C MET A 14 11.09 7.85 34.28
N ALA A 15 11.88 6.83 33.93
CA ALA A 15 11.95 6.35 32.56
C ALA A 15 10.55 5.82 32.21
N LEU A 16 9.75 6.64 31.50
CA LEU A 16 8.60 6.13 30.77
C LEU A 16 9.13 5.08 29.78
N LEU A 17 8.97 3.84 30.15
CA LEU A 17 9.02 2.72 29.20
C LEU A 17 7.85 2.94 28.23
N ALA A 18 8.08 3.72 27.18
CA ALA A 18 7.28 3.62 25.99
C ALA A 18 7.47 2.17 25.51
N SER A 19 6.52 1.32 25.85
CA SER A 19 6.43 -0.02 25.26
C SER A 19 6.25 0.20 23.76
N ASN A 20 7.33 0.09 23.00
CA ASN A 20 7.27 0.02 21.55
C ASN A 20 6.36 -1.16 21.24
N MET A 21 5.13 -0.86 20.80
CA MET A 21 4.26 -1.89 20.27
C MET A 21 4.89 -2.36 18.98
N ALA A 22 5.60 -3.50 19.03
CA ALA A 22 6.13 -4.12 17.83
C ALA A 22 4.97 -4.41 16.89
N LEU A 23 4.95 -3.71 15.78
CA LEU A 23 4.09 -3.95 14.63
C LEU A 23 4.94 -4.61 13.55
N ALA A 24 4.35 -5.40 12.70
CA ALA A 24 4.98 -5.83 11.47
C ALA A 24 5.27 -4.59 10.62
N THR A 25 6.43 -4.50 10.04
CA THR A 25 6.95 -3.27 9.40
C THR A 25 6.97 -2.06 10.35
N GLU A 26 7.81 -1.08 10.08
CA GLU A 26 7.88 0.12 10.91
C GLU A 26 6.52 0.83 10.91
N ASN A 27 5.90 0.91 12.08
CA ASN A 27 4.55 1.46 12.30
C ASN A 27 3.39 0.71 11.61
N GLY A 28 3.57 -0.54 11.21
CA GLY A 28 2.51 -1.42 10.71
C GLY A 28 1.97 -1.10 9.32
N GLY A 29 2.66 -0.29 8.54
CA GLY A 29 2.21 0.11 7.20
C GLY A 29 3.19 -0.25 6.10
N SER A 30 2.69 -0.77 4.98
CA SER A 30 3.45 -1.05 3.77
C SER A 30 3.67 0.20 2.92
N ILE A 31 4.61 0.16 1.96
CA ILE A 31 4.76 1.19 0.93
C ILE A 31 3.60 1.10 -0.06
N TYR A 32 3.36 -0.10 -0.61
CA TYR A 32 2.23 -0.31 -1.49
C TYR A 32 0.90 -0.23 -0.72
N PRO A 33 -0.06 0.62 -1.16
CA PRO A 33 -1.40 0.67 -0.57
C PRO A 33 -2.22 -0.53 -1.07
N ASN A 34 -2.25 -1.60 -0.26
CA ASN A 34 -2.94 -2.85 -0.59
C ASN A 34 -4.33 -2.64 -1.15
N GLY A 35 -4.66 -3.37 -2.19
CA GLY A 35 -6.00 -3.34 -2.79
C GLY A 35 -6.27 -2.15 -3.71
N THR A 36 -5.29 -1.32 -4.03
CA THR A 36 -5.49 -0.15 -4.90
C THR A 36 -5.81 -0.57 -6.34
N GLU A 37 -5.19 -1.63 -6.83
CA GLU A 37 -5.45 -2.12 -8.19
C GLU A 37 -6.69 -3.03 -8.25
N ASN A 38 -7.32 -3.01 -9.43
CA ASN A 38 -8.55 -3.73 -9.73
C ASN A 38 -8.43 -4.28 -11.16
N TYR A 39 -9.47 -4.23 -11.99
CA TYR A 39 -9.41 -4.66 -13.40
C TYR A 39 -8.40 -3.83 -14.22
N LEU A 40 -7.84 -4.43 -15.27
CA LEU A 40 -6.94 -3.84 -16.27
C LEU A 40 -5.53 -3.51 -15.74
N SER A 41 -5.06 -4.15 -14.67
CA SER A 41 -3.72 -3.92 -14.13
C SER A 41 -2.61 -4.45 -15.05
N GLY A 42 -2.87 -5.53 -15.81
CA GLY A 42 -1.96 -6.12 -16.80
C GLY A 42 -2.18 -5.63 -18.23
N ALA A 43 -3.13 -4.73 -18.48
CA ALA A 43 -3.45 -4.22 -19.82
C ALA A 43 -2.77 -2.87 -20.09
N MET A 44 -1.79 -2.87 -21.01
CA MET A 44 -1.09 -1.65 -21.41
C MET A 44 -1.79 -1.04 -22.65
N PRO A 45 -2.11 0.28 -22.62
CA PRO A 45 -2.72 0.95 -23.78
C PRO A 45 -1.69 1.15 -24.90
N PRO A 46 -2.12 1.54 -26.13
CA PRO A 46 -1.23 1.89 -27.24
C PRO A 46 -0.23 3.00 -26.89
N PRO A 47 0.83 3.22 -27.70
CA PRO A 47 1.76 4.33 -27.50
C PRO A 47 1.07 5.69 -27.35
N GLY A 48 1.42 6.43 -26.28
CA GLY A 48 0.79 7.70 -25.92
C GLY A 48 1.10 8.08 -24.47
N VAL A 49 0.47 9.16 -24.01
CA VAL A 49 0.54 9.61 -22.62
C VAL A 49 -0.84 9.46 -22.00
N TYR A 50 -0.88 8.88 -20.81
CA TYR A 50 -2.11 8.58 -20.07
C TYR A 50 -2.00 9.06 -18.65
N VAL A 51 -3.13 9.49 -18.07
CA VAL A 51 -3.20 9.84 -16.65
C VAL A 51 -4.33 9.06 -16.00
N LEU A 52 -3.97 8.36 -14.94
CA LEU A 52 -4.91 7.68 -14.07
C LEU A 52 -5.04 8.45 -12.76
N ALA A 53 -6.26 8.59 -12.27
CA ALA A 53 -6.55 9.08 -10.93
C ALA A 53 -7.01 7.91 -10.05
N TYR A 54 -6.46 7.85 -8.84
CA TYR A 54 -6.85 6.91 -7.79
C TYR A 54 -7.42 7.68 -6.63
N LEU A 55 -8.56 7.24 -6.14
CA LEU A 55 -9.22 7.76 -4.94
C LEU A 55 -9.41 6.58 -4.00
N SER A 56 -9.01 6.72 -2.75
CA SER A 56 -9.19 5.66 -1.76
C SER A 56 -9.49 6.20 -0.38
N ASN A 57 -10.17 5.37 0.41
CA ASN A 57 -10.30 5.55 1.85
C ASN A 57 -10.19 4.19 2.52
N TYR A 58 -9.37 4.11 3.56
CA TYR A 58 -9.20 2.95 4.42
C TYR A 58 -9.46 3.36 5.86
N GLN A 59 -10.19 2.52 6.61
CA GLN A 59 -10.47 2.72 8.03
C GLN A 59 -10.20 1.43 8.79
N ALA A 60 -9.55 1.55 9.96
CA ALA A 60 -9.31 0.45 10.87
C ALA A 60 -9.58 0.89 12.31
N ASP A 61 -10.18 0.00 13.08
CA ASP A 61 -10.61 0.20 14.46
C ASP A 61 -9.91 -0.72 15.46
N SER A 62 -9.01 -1.56 15.00
CA SER A 62 -8.29 -2.50 15.85
C SER A 62 -6.92 -2.84 15.32
N LEU A 63 -5.97 -3.04 16.25
CA LEU A 63 -4.67 -3.65 15.97
C LEU A 63 -4.73 -5.15 16.27
N ARG A 64 -4.12 -5.96 15.42
CA ARG A 64 -4.02 -7.41 15.60
C ARG A 64 -2.61 -7.79 16.06
N ASP A 65 -2.54 -8.80 16.90
CA ASP A 65 -1.29 -9.42 17.34
C ASP A 65 -0.84 -10.56 16.39
N ASN A 66 0.20 -11.28 16.77
CA ASN A 66 0.76 -12.39 15.99
C ASN A 66 -0.17 -13.60 15.82
N SER A 67 -1.23 -13.70 16.62
CA SER A 67 -2.28 -14.73 16.53
C SER A 67 -3.54 -14.27 15.81
N GLY A 68 -3.57 -12.99 15.39
CA GLY A 68 -4.75 -12.35 14.84
C GLY A 68 -5.77 -11.89 15.87
N ALA A 69 -5.48 -12.02 17.18
CA ALA A 69 -6.33 -11.51 18.23
C ALA A 69 -6.26 -9.97 18.32
N ALA A 70 -7.33 -9.32 18.76
CA ALA A 70 -7.33 -7.89 18.96
C ALA A 70 -6.43 -7.52 20.15
N LYS A 71 -5.48 -6.59 19.94
CA LYS A 71 -4.71 -6.00 21.04
C LYS A 71 -5.63 -5.12 21.89
N ALA A 72 -5.45 -5.14 23.21
CA ALA A 72 -6.17 -4.30 24.16
C ALA A 72 -5.60 -2.87 24.14
N VAL A 73 -5.87 -2.15 23.05
CA VAL A 73 -5.41 -0.77 22.79
C VAL A 73 -6.56 0.01 22.16
N ASP A 74 -6.79 1.23 22.62
CA ASP A 74 -7.69 2.16 21.94
C ASP A 74 -7.03 2.59 20.64
N PHE A 75 -7.59 2.16 19.49
CA PHE A 75 -7.00 2.36 18.19
C PHE A 75 -8.05 2.76 17.16
N CYS A 76 -7.74 3.81 16.43
CA CYS A 76 -8.48 4.24 15.23
C CYS A 76 -7.50 4.74 14.19
N LEU A 77 -7.68 4.34 12.94
CA LEU A 77 -6.90 4.81 11.79
C LEU A 77 -7.86 5.15 10.65
N ASN A 78 -7.66 6.31 10.04
CA ASN A 78 -8.36 6.72 8.82
C ASN A 78 -7.32 7.25 7.82
N VAL A 79 -7.29 6.67 6.63
CA VAL A 79 -6.41 7.07 5.53
C VAL A 79 -7.25 7.39 4.32
N SER A 80 -7.18 8.62 3.83
CA SER A 80 -7.74 9.02 2.54
C SER A 80 -6.60 9.38 1.60
N ALA A 81 -6.68 8.95 0.35
CA ALA A 81 -5.68 9.26 -0.65
C ALA A 81 -6.30 9.68 -1.98
N VAL A 82 -5.62 10.62 -2.62
CA VAL A 82 -5.79 10.96 -4.04
C VAL A 82 -4.42 10.79 -4.68
N ALA A 83 -4.28 9.84 -5.61
CA ALA A 83 -3.02 9.66 -6.31
C ALA A 83 -3.19 9.85 -7.81
N THR A 84 -2.23 10.51 -8.43
CA THR A 84 -2.15 10.67 -9.88
C THR A 84 -1.02 9.79 -10.40
N ARG A 85 -1.32 8.95 -11.40
CA ARG A 85 -0.34 8.16 -12.13
C ARG A 85 -0.24 8.65 -13.56
N ALA A 86 0.89 9.21 -13.94
CA ALA A 86 1.24 9.50 -15.33
C ALA A 86 1.93 8.27 -15.93
N ILE A 87 1.52 7.87 -17.15
CA ILE A 87 2.09 6.76 -17.89
C ILE A 87 2.46 7.25 -19.29
N TRP A 88 3.71 7.10 -19.66
CA TRP A 88 4.18 7.31 -21.02
C TRP A 88 4.50 5.97 -21.66
N VAL A 89 3.62 5.52 -22.55
CA VAL A 89 3.84 4.35 -23.40
C VAL A 89 4.60 4.82 -24.62
N THR A 90 5.85 4.37 -24.77
CA THR A 90 6.74 4.78 -25.86
C THR A 90 6.35 4.07 -27.16
N GLN A 91 7.04 4.39 -28.26
CA GLN A 91 6.95 3.62 -29.51
C GLN A 91 7.96 2.46 -29.55
N GLN A 92 8.78 2.32 -28.52
CA GLN A 92 9.84 1.31 -28.46
C GLN A 92 9.31 -0.01 -27.93
N GLN A 93 9.83 -1.10 -28.48
CA GLN A 93 9.60 -2.45 -27.99
C GLN A 93 10.90 -3.04 -27.47
N LEU A 94 10.81 -3.75 -26.35
CA LEU A 94 11.94 -4.45 -25.76
C LEU A 94 11.48 -5.88 -25.39
N PHE A 95 12.23 -6.89 -25.77
CA PHE A 95 11.86 -8.31 -25.57
C PHE A 95 10.46 -8.67 -26.07
N GLY A 96 10.02 -8.04 -27.17
CA GLY A 96 8.68 -8.22 -27.74
C GLY A 96 7.55 -7.53 -26.97
N GLY A 97 7.87 -6.83 -25.89
CA GLY A 97 6.93 -6.05 -25.09
C GLY A 97 7.01 -4.56 -25.38
N GLN A 98 5.89 -3.86 -25.26
CA GLN A 98 5.80 -2.40 -25.40
C GLN A 98 6.42 -1.73 -24.18
N LEU A 99 7.42 -0.86 -24.37
CA LEU A 99 8.09 -0.13 -23.28
C LEU A 99 7.27 1.06 -22.83
N ALA A 100 7.10 1.21 -21.53
CA ALA A 100 6.47 2.35 -20.89
C ALA A 100 7.25 2.82 -19.66
N PHE A 101 6.99 4.05 -19.21
CA PHE A 101 7.45 4.61 -17.95
C PHE A 101 6.25 5.16 -17.20
N ALA A 102 6.24 5.00 -15.88
CA ALA A 102 5.19 5.51 -15.03
C ALA A 102 5.77 6.31 -13.87
N ALA A 103 4.99 7.29 -13.39
CA ALA A 103 5.25 8.00 -12.14
C ALA A 103 3.93 8.20 -11.40
N ILE A 104 3.96 8.00 -10.07
CA ILE A 104 2.80 8.13 -9.18
C ILE A 104 3.14 9.16 -8.10
N ALA A 105 2.23 10.10 -7.88
CA ALA A 105 2.32 11.10 -6.82
C ALA A 105 1.05 11.03 -5.95
N PRO A 106 1.12 10.48 -4.72
CA PRO A 106 -0.02 10.39 -3.82
C PRO A 106 -0.11 11.61 -2.91
N TRP A 107 -1.30 12.19 -2.78
CA TRP A 107 -1.65 13.12 -1.71
C TRP A 107 -2.46 12.37 -0.66
N LEU A 108 -1.97 12.37 0.57
CA LEU A 108 -2.52 11.60 1.68
C LEU A 108 -3.14 12.52 2.73
N THR A 109 -4.22 12.07 3.35
CA THR A 109 -4.70 12.56 4.63
C THR A 109 -4.82 11.37 5.56
N VAL A 110 -4.01 11.37 6.62
CA VAL A 110 -3.91 10.27 7.59
C VAL A 110 -4.26 10.81 8.97
N GLY A 111 -5.23 10.18 9.63
CA GLY A 111 -5.59 10.42 11.02
C GLY A 111 -5.49 9.13 11.82
N ALA A 112 -4.82 9.16 12.98
CA ALA A 112 -4.81 8.03 13.90
C ALA A 112 -4.99 8.48 15.35
N THR A 113 -5.57 7.56 16.14
CA THR A 113 -5.64 7.64 17.61
C THR A 113 -5.08 6.35 18.17
N VAL A 114 -4.18 6.46 19.15
CA VAL A 114 -3.60 5.33 19.88
C VAL A 114 -3.59 5.68 21.37
N ASN A 115 -4.34 4.96 22.18
CA ASN A 115 -4.47 5.18 23.62
C ASN A 115 -4.75 6.65 24.00
N GLY A 116 -5.71 7.28 23.28
CA GLY A 116 -6.11 8.67 23.50
C GLY A 116 -5.18 9.72 22.86
N ASN A 117 -4.00 9.36 22.37
CA ASN A 117 -3.14 10.27 21.60
C ASN A 117 -3.59 10.29 20.15
N SER A 118 -3.91 11.47 19.63
CA SER A 118 -4.40 11.64 18.26
C SER A 118 -3.50 12.57 17.45
N GLN A 119 -3.30 12.23 16.18
CA GLN A 119 -2.63 13.10 15.21
C GLN A 119 -3.32 12.98 13.85
N THR A 120 -3.34 14.07 13.10
CA THR A 120 -3.76 14.09 11.69
C THR A 120 -2.74 14.85 10.87
N LYS A 121 -2.36 14.29 9.72
CA LYS A 121 -1.47 14.93 8.75
C LYS A 121 -2.04 14.84 7.35
N SER A 122 -1.75 15.85 6.52
CA SER A 122 -2.07 15.87 5.10
C SER A 122 -0.89 16.38 4.30
N GLY A 123 -0.64 15.79 3.14
CA GLY A 123 0.44 16.20 2.26
C GLY A 123 0.85 15.12 1.27
N LEU A 124 1.94 15.39 0.55
CA LEU A 124 2.53 14.46 -0.39
C LEU A 124 3.12 13.26 0.36
N GLY A 125 2.81 12.05 -0.12
CA GLY A 125 3.44 10.80 0.31
C GLY A 125 4.71 10.48 -0.48
N ASP A 126 5.19 9.23 -0.35
CA ASP A 126 6.31 8.74 -1.13
C ASP A 126 5.91 8.57 -2.60
N MET A 127 6.73 9.11 -3.51
CA MET A 127 6.49 8.99 -4.95
C MET A 127 7.06 7.68 -5.48
N THR A 128 6.35 7.11 -6.46
CA THR A 128 6.76 5.89 -7.15
C THR A 128 7.04 6.20 -8.61
N PHE A 129 8.09 5.60 -9.18
CA PHE A 129 8.37 5.70 -10.61
C PHE A 129 9.12 4.47 -11.11
N GLY A 130 8.96 4.15 -12.38
CA GLY A 130 9.70 3.04 -12.96
C GLY A 130 9.31 2.70 -14.40
N PRO A 131 10.10 1.81 -15.04
CA PRO A 131 9.82 1.25 -16.34
C PRO A 131 8.82 0.09 -16.25
N ALA A 132 8.11 -0.15 -17.35
CA ALA A 132 7.23 -1.29 -17.53
C ALA A 132 7.33 -1.83 -18.96
N LEU A 133 7.09 -3.12 -19.11
CA LEU A 133 6.92 -3.80 -20.39
C LEU A 133 5.54 -4.46 -20.42
N GLY A 134 4.79 -4.24 -21.51
CA GLY A 134 3.46 -4.82 -21.70
C GLY A 134 3.40 -5.70 -22.94
N TRP A 135 2.77 -6.86 -22.82
CA TRP A 135 2.54 -7.81 -23.90
C TRP A 135 1.05 -8.11 -24.05
N ASN A 136 0.57 -8.11 -25.27
CA ASN A 136 -0.72 -8.68 -25.64
C ASN A 136 -0.49 -10.15 -26.04
N LEU A 137 -0.72 -11.08 -25.10
CA LEU A 137 -0.51 -12.52 -25.32
C LEU A 137 -1.59 -13.13 -26.22
N SER A 138 -2.79 -12.57 -26.16
CA SER A 138 -3.91 -12.85 -27.07
C SER A 138 -4.84 -11.63 -27.13
N GLU A 139 -5.95 -11.75 -27.85
CA GLU A 139 -6.99 -10.71 -27.93
C GLU A 139 -7.53 -10.31 -26.55
N ASN A 140 -7.63 -11.28 -25.62
CA ASN A 140 -8.21 -11.07 -24.30
C ASN A 140 -7.22 -11.19 -23.14
N LEU A 141 -5.96 -11.57 -23.40
CA LEU A 141 -4.97 -11.84 -22.35
C LEU A 141 -3.79 -10.89 -22.47
N HIS A 142 -3.53 -10.14 -21.43
CA HIS A 142 -2.51 -9.10 -21.36
C HIS A 142 -1.60 -9.33 -20.17
N LEU A 143 -0.33 -8.98 -20.32
CA LEU A 143 0.70 -9.10 -19.29
C LEU A 143 1.49 -7.81 -19.19
N VAL A 144 1.78 -7.37 -17.98
CA VAL A 144 2.73 -6.28 -17.68
C VAL A 144 3.74 -6.77 -16.67
N ALA A 145 5.02 -6.55 -16.95
CA ALA A 145 6.10 -6.62 -15.97
C ALA A 145 6.65 -5.21 -15.74
N ALA A 146 6.85 -4.80 -14.50
CA ALA A 146 7.37 -3.49 -14.15
C ALA A 146 8.39 -3.58 -13.02
N LEU A 147 9.19 -2.53 -12.89
CA LEU A 147 10.08 -2.33 -11.76
C LEU A 147 9.80 -0.95 -11.20
N ASP A 148 9.03 -0.89 -10.13
CA ASP A 148 8.71 0.35 -9.44
C ASP A 148 9.79 0.67 -8.40
N VAL A 149 10.15 1.95 -8.31
CA VAL A 149 11.07 2.50 -7.31
C VAL A 149 10.31 3.53 -6.49
N ASN A 150 10.21 3.31 -5.20
CA ASN A 150 9.57 4.20 -4.26
C ASN A 150 10.62 5.09 -3.59
N ALA A 151 10.49 6.41 -3.78
CA ALA A 151 11.41 7.40 -3.23
C ALA A 151 10.85 8.01 -1.94
N PRO A 152 11.67 8.20 -0.89
CA PRO A 152 11.25 8.77 0.38
C PRO A 152 11.02 10.28 0.29
N THR A 153 9.98 10.70 -0.43
CA THR A 153 9.61 12.10 -0.68
C THR A 153 8.55 12.62 0.29
N GLY A 154 7.84 11.72 0.96
CA GLY A 154 6.80 12.07 1.93
C GLY A 154 7.39 12.61 3.23
N GLN A 155 6.59 13.45 3.91
CA GLN A 155 7.00 14.00 5.19
C GLN A 155 7.22 12.89 6.23
N TYR A 156 8.38 12.94 6.89
CA TYR A 156 8.76 12.01 7.96
C TYR A 156 9.35 12.74 9.17
N ASN A 157 8.93 12.34 10.37
CA ASN A 157 9.53 12.73 11.64
C ASN A 157 9.38 11.55 12.62
N GLN A 158 10.50 11.07 13.14
CA GLN A 158 10.55 9.93 14.06
C GLN A 158 9.72 10.13 15.35
N ALA A 159 9.54 11.38 15.81
CA ALA A 159 8.77 11.71 17.01
C ALA A 159 7.24 11.74 16.78
N ASP A 160 6.79 11.69 15.53
CA ASP A 160 5.37 11.77 15.18
C ASP A 160 4.68 10.41 15.26
N LEU A 161 3.41 10.42 15.68
CA LEU A 161 2.55 9.23 15.64
C LEU A 161 2.26 8.79 14.20
N ILE A 162 2.18 9.75 13.27
CA ILE A 162 1.86 9.52 11.87
C ILE A 162 2.95 10.12 10.99
N ASN A 163 3.35 9.36 9.96
CA ASN A 163 4.20 9.83 8.88
C ASN A 163 3.51 9.62 7.52
N LEU A 164 3.71 10.56 6.59
CA LEU A 164 3.18 10.48 5.23
C LEU A 164 4.12 9.73 4.29
N GLY A 165 5.41 9.64 4.63
CA GLY A 165 6.44 8.85 3.97
C GLY A 165 7.07 7.84 4.90
N ARG A 166 7.81 6.89 4.31
CA ARG A 166 8.50 5.79 5.03
C ARG A 166 9.96 6.11 5.35
N ASN A 167 10.51 7.18 4.76
CA ASN A 167 11.89 7.62 4.95
C ASN A 167 12.96 6.57 4.53
N TYR A 168 12.60 5.68 3.59
CA TYR A 168 13.56 4.77 2.95
C TYR A 168 13.19 4.51 1.49
N TRP A 169 14.19 4.19 0.69
CA TRP A 169 14.00 3.72 -0.67
C TRP A 169 13.48 2.28 -0.68
N ASN A 170 12.58 2.00 -1.60
CA ASN A 170 12.09 0.65 -1.85
C ASN A 170 12.16 0.36 -3.35
N VAL A 171 12.39 -0.90 -3.70
CA VAL A 171 12.34 -1.41 -5.07
C VAL A 171 11.28 -2.50 -5.12
N GLU A 172 10.34 -2.38 -6.06
CA GLU A 172 9.17 -3.26 -6.17
C GLU A 172 9.09 -3.86 -7.58
N PRO A 173 9.62 -5.08 -7.83
CA PRO A 173 9.27 -5.87 -9.00
C PRO A 173 7.76 -6.16 -9.03
N VAL A 174 7.16 -5.95 -10.19
CA VAL A 174 5.72 -6.10 -10.43
C VAL A 174 5.46 -7.04 -11.59
N LEU A 175 4.47 -7.93 -11.44
CA LEU A 175 3.91 -8.73 -12.52
C LEU A 175 2.39 -8.63 -12.47
N ALA A 176 1.76 -8.20 -13.57
CA ALA A 176 0.32 -8.07 -13.66
C ALA A 176 -0.21 -8.79 -14.90
N ILE A 177 -1.28 -9.55 -14.72
CA ILE A 177 -1.98 -10.27 -15.79
C ILE A 177 -3.46 -9.88 -15.76
N SER A 178 -4.02 -9.60 -16.94
CA SER A 178 -5.44 -9.26 -17.12
C SER A 178 -6.05 -10.10 -18.23
N HIS A 179 -7.15 -10.77 -17.91
CA HIS A 179 -8.05 -11.36 -18.90
C HIS A 179 -9.29 -10.48 -19.01
N VAL A 180 -9.55 -9.96 -20.21
CA VAL A 180 -10.56 -8.91 -20.46
C VAL A 180 -11.54 -9.34 -21.52
N GLN A 181 -12.83 -9.38 -21.20
CA GLN A 181 -13.91 -9.66 -22.16
C GLN A 181 -15.09 -8.73 -21.93
N SER A 182 -15.71 -8.26 -23.02
CA SER A 182 -16.94 -7.48 -22.92
C SER A 182 -18.14 -8.33 -22.47
N HIS A 183 -18.17 -9.60 -22.85
CA HIS A 183 -19.17 -10.58 -22.40
C HIS A 183 -18.44 -11.85 -21.98
N GLY A 184 -18.44 -12.15 -20.68
CA GLY A 184 -17.74 -13.31 -20.15
C GLY A 184 -16.79 -12.98 -18.99
N LEU A 185 -15.86 -13.90 -18.76
CA LEU A 185 -14.92 -13.81 -17.64
C LEU A 185 -13.99 -12.61 -17.77
N ASN A 186 -13.86 -11.84 -16.69
CA ASN A 186 -12.81 -10.85 -16.48
C ASN A 186 -12.03 -11.24 -15.23
N ALA A 187 -10.72 -11.32 -15.32
CA ALA A 187 -9.86 -11.70 -14.22
C ALA A 187 -8.58 -10.86 -14.24
N ASP A 188 -8.17 -10.39 -13.09
CA ASP A 188 -6.97 -9.61 -12.88
C ASP A 188 -6.18 -10.14 -11.70
N LEU A 189 -4.87 -10.15 -11.84
CA LEU A 189 -3.93 -10.43 -10.76
C LEU A 189 -2.71 -9.53 -10.94
N LYS A 190 -2.37 -8.76 -9.91
CA LYS A 190 -1.13 -7.99 -9.83
C LYS A 190 -0.33 -8.48 -8.64
N LEU A 191 0.87 -8.98 -8.88
CA LEU A 191 1.83 -9.43 -7.88
C LEU A 191 2.93 -8.37 -7.73
N MET A 192 3.30 -8.07 -6.50
CA MET A 192 4.34 -7.11 -6.15
C MET A 192 5.20 -7.67 -5.02
N TYR A 193 6.50 -7.39 -5.09
CA TYR A 193 7.44 -7.82 -4.06
C TYR A 193 8.27 -6.63 -3.59
N ASP A 194 8.02 -6.18 -2.35
CA ASP A 194 8.69 -5.04 -1.76
C ASP A 194 10.06 -5.40 -1.19
N ILE A 195 11.10 -4.77 -1.73
CA ILE A 195 12.49 -4.85 -1.23
C ILE A 195 12.77 -3.54 -0.49
N ASN A 196 12.52 -3.55 0.81
CA ASN A 196 12.62 -2.37 1.66
C ASN A 196 14.07 -2.02 2.00
N GLY A 197 14.41 -0.74 1.90
CA GLY A 197 15.64 -0.16 2.41
C GLY A 197 15.59 0.08 3.93
N THR A 198 16.65 0.67 4.46
CA THR A 198 16.73 1.04 5.88
C THR A 198 16.29 2.48 6.07
N ASN A 199 15.41 2.73 7.03
CA ASN A 199 15.06 4.07 7.48
C ASN A 199 16.28 4.69 8.20
N GLN A 200 16.82 5.77 7.63
CA GLN A 200 18.06 6.39 8.12
C GLN A 200 17.89 7.10 9.46
N ALA A 201 16.67 7.47 9.84
CA ALA A 201 16.42 8.14 11.11
C ALA A 201 16.34 7.16 12.30
N THR A 202 15.83 5.95 12.06
CA THR A 202 15.61 4.94 13.11
C THR A 202 16.59 3.77 13.01
N HIS A 203 17.30 3.64 11.90
CA HIS A 203 18.10 2.46 11.53
C HIS A 203 17.28 1.15 11.50
N TYR A 204 15.95 1.29 11.39
CA TYR A 204 15.03 0.18 11.25
C TYR A 204 14.88 -0.21 9.78
N ARG A 205 14.80 -1.50 9.52
CA ARG A 205 14.51 -2.03 8.20
C ARG A 205 13.31 -2.96 8.29
N SER A 206 12.21 -2.57 7.65
CA SER A 206 11.04 -3.42 7.46
C SER A 206 11.39 -4.65 6.63
N GLY A 207 10.83 -5.79 6.99
CA GLY A 207 10.98 -7.03 6.22
C GLY A 207 10.45 -6.87 4.80
N GLN A 208 10.84 -7.79 3.93
CA GLN A 208 10.35 -7.84 2.55
C GLN A 208 8.90 -8.32 2.53
N GLU A 209 8.11 -7.80 1.60
CA GLU A 209 6.67 -7.98 1.58
C GLU A 209 6.22 -8.52 0.21
N LEU A 210 5.25 -9.42 0.22
CA LEU A 210 4.55 -9.91 -0.97
C LEU A 210 3.12 -9.38 -0.96
N HIS A 211 2.73 -8.75 -2.05
CA HIS A 211 1.38 -8.25 -2.28
C HIS A 211 0.77 -8.90 -3.51
N ALA A 212 -0.53 -9.17 -3.46
CA ALA A 212 -1.31 -9.63 -4.59
C ALA A 212 -2.67 -8.94 -4.59
N ASP A 213 -2.90 -8.02 -5.52
CA ASP A 213 -4.23 -7.48 -5.79
C ASP A 213 -4.92 -8.34 -6.84
N TYR A 214 -6.20 -8.66 -6.62
CA TYR A 214 -6.95 -9.51 -7.53
C TYR A 214 -8.37 -8.97 -7.78
N ALA A 215 -8.91 -9.31 -8.95
CA ALA A 215 -10.31 -9.13 -9.28
C ALA A 215 -10.81 -10.28 -10.17
N LEU A 216 -12.04 -10.70 -9.95
CA LEU A 216 -12.74 -11.72 -10.73
C LEU A 216 -14.18 -11.29 -10.94
N GLY A 217 -14.64 -11.23 -12.18
CA GLY A 217 -15.99 -10.78 -12.50
C GLY A 217 -16.48 -11.24 -13.85
N TRP A 218 -17.70 -10.88 -14.16
CA TRP A 218 -18.37 -11.19 -15.42
C TRP A 218 -18.72 -9.92 -16.18
N GLY A 219 -18.40 -9.90 -17.46
CA GLY A 219 -18.65 -8.78 -18.36
C GLY A 219 -20.08 -8.82 -18.94
N PHE A 220 -20.70 -7.65 -18.98
CA PHE A 220 -22.04 -7.39 -19.54
C PHE A 220 -21.97 -6.16 -20.47
N GLY A 221 -21.24 -6.27 -21.58
CA GLY A 221 -20.96 -5.16 -22.47
C GLY A 221 -19.93 -4.18 -21.87
N GLN A 222 -20.36 -2.98 -21.55
CA GLN A 222 -19.50 -1.94 -20.95
C GLN A 222 -19.25 -2.12 -19.45
N PHE A 223 -19.95 -3.04 -18.80
CA PHE A 223 -19.90 -3.26 -17.37
C PHE A 223 -19.27 -4.61 -17.02
N VAL A 224 -18.51 -4.64 -15.93
CA VAL A 224 -18.06 -5.87 -15.25
C VAL A 224 -18.47 -5.77 -13.80
N ALA A 225 -19.08 -6.82 -13.28
CA ALA A 225 -19.39 -6.94 -11.87
C ALA A 225 -18.81 -8.24 -11.30
N GLY A 226 -18.31 -8.19 -10.08
CA GLY A 226 -17.66 -9.33 -9.46
C GLY A 226 -17.14 -9.06 -8.07
N VAL A 227 -16.04 -9.72 -7.72
CA VAL A 227 -15.33 -9.57 -6.45
C VAL A 227 -13.89 -9.18 -6.70
N GLY A 228 -13.30 -8.49 -5.75
CA GLY A 228 -11.88 -8.14 -5.75
C GLY A 228 -11.37 -8.02 -4.33
N GLY A 229 -10.08 -7.89 -4.19
CA GLY A 229 -9.43 -7.78 -2.90
C GLY A 229 -7.93 -7.85 -3.02
N TYR A 230 -7.28 -8.24 -1.92
CA TYR A 230 -5.84 -8.42 -1.88
C TYR A 230 -5.40 -9.49 -0.90
N VAL A 231 -4.19 -9.96 -1.10
CA VAL A 231 -3.41 -10.76 -0.15
C VAL A 231 -2.12 -10.02 0.14
N TYR A 232 -1.80 -9.85 1.39
CA TYR A 232 -0.56 -9.28 1.88
C TYR A 232 0.14 -10.25 2.81
N GLN A 233 1.44 -10.44 2.62
CA GLN A 233 2.27 -11.27 3.50
C GLN A 233 3.67 -10.68 3.59
N GLN A 234 4.11 -10.34 4.80
CA GLN A 234 5.51 -10.08 5.06
C GLN A 234 6.29 -11.41 5.06
N ILE A 235 7.36 -11.46 4.26
CA ILE A 235 8.11 -12.69 3.97
C ILE A 235 9.32 -12.84 4.88
N THR A 236 10.03 -11.74 5.17
CA THR A 236 11.20 -11.74 6.05
C THR A 236 10.92 -10.95 7.32
N ASP A 237 11.70 -11.20 8.36
CA ASP A 237 11.62 -10.45 9.61
C ASP A 237 12.12 -9.01 9.43
N ASP A 238 11.62 -8.13 10.27
CA ASP A 238 12.17 -6.80 10.46
C ASP A 238 13.55 -6.88 11.11
N SER A 239 14.35 -5.86 10.94
CA SER A 239 15.67 -5.77 11.55
C SER A 239 15.99 -4.36 12.00
N GLY A 240 16.92 -4.23 12.98
CA GLY A 240 17.32 -2.96 13.54
C GLY A 240 16.80 -2.72 14.95
N PRO A 241 17.00 -1.51 15.49
CA PRO A 241 16.58 -1.18 16.85
C PRO A 241 15.06 -1.29 17.04
N GLY A 242 14.62 -2.04 18.05
CA GLY A 242 13.19 -2.23 18.36
C GLY A 242 12.47 -3.27 17.50
N ALA A 243 13.15 -3.94 16.57
CA ALA A 243 12.56 -5.05 15.82
C ALA A 243 12.24 -6.22 16.76
N ALA A 244 11.09 -6.85 16.54
CA ALA A 244 10.69 -8.02 17.33
C ALA A 244 11.60 -9.22 17.03
N GLN A 245 11.92 -9.98 18.08
CA GLN A 245 12.80 -11.16 17.95
C GLN A 245 12.08 -12.42 17.46
N ASP A 246 10.75 -12.44 17.54
CA ASP A 246 9.89 -13.59 17.20
C ASP A 246 9.30 -13.54 15.79
N GLY A 247 9.85 -12.69 14.94
CA GLY A 247 9.48 -12.64 13.53
C GLY A 247 8.12 -12.03 13.22
N ASN A 248 7.54 -11.30 14.10
CA ASN A 248 6.25 -10.56 14.10
C ASN A 248 5.74 -10.08 12.70
N ARG A 249 5.67 -11.02 11.74
CA ARG A 249 5.39 -10.73 10.33
C ARG A 249 3.93 -10.37 10.11
N GLY A 250 3.70 -9.35 9.29
CA GLY A 250 2.37 -8.92 8.93
C GLY A 250 1.69 -9.83 7.92
N ARG A 251 0.38 -10.04 8.09
CA ARG A 251 -0.49 -10.71 7.13
C ARG A 251 -1.84 -10.02 7.06
N ALA A 252 -2.44 -9.97 5.87
CA ALA A 252 -3.83 -9.59 5.68
C ALA A 252 -4.41 -10.20 4.41
N VAL A 253 -5.68 -10.51 4.42
CA VAL A 253 -6.47 -10.88 3.24
C VAL A 253 -7.72 -10.03 3.25
N ALA A 254 -8.09 -9.47 2.10
CA ALA A 254 -9.31 -8.68 1.95
C ALA A 254 -10.11 -9.16 0.74
N ILE A 255 -11.42 -9.01 0.82
CA ILE A 255 -12.36 -9.32 -0.25
C ILE A 255 -13.57 -8.39 -0.19
N GLY A 256 -14.17 -8.13 -1.33
CA GLY A 256 -15.43 -7.43 -1.42
C GLY A 256 -15.93 -7.25 -2.85
N PRO A 257 -17.07 -6.56 -3.04
CA PRO A 257 -17.62 -6.30 -4.36
C PRO A 257 -16.70 -5.42 -5.20
N SER A 258 -16.62 -5.74 -6.49
CA SER A 258 -15.78 -5.08 -7.47
C SER A 258 -16.58 -4.80 -8.74
N PHE A 259 -16.31 -3.66 -9.36
CA PHE A 259 -17.01 -3.15 -10.50
C PHE A 259 -16.06 -2.48 -11.49
N LYS A 260 -16.32 -2.60 -12.80
CA LYS A 260 -15.69 -1.81 -13.87
C LYS A 260 -16.77 -1.29 -14.83
N TYR A 261 -16.61 -0.06 -15.25
CA TYR A 261 -17.28 0.53 -16.40
C TYR A 261 -16.23 0.95 -17.42
N ASP A 262 -16.45 0.61 -18.70
CA ASP A 262 -15.57 0.97 -19.81
C ASP A 262 -16.44 1.41 -20.98
N ASN A 263 -16.25 2.66 -21.42
CA ASN A 263 -17.06 3.20 -22.53
C ASN A 263 -16.58 2.75 -23.92
N GLY A 264 -15.51 1.96 -24.00
CA GLY A 264 -14.90 1.50 -25.26
C GLY A 264 -14.24 2.62 -26.08
N LYS A 265 -14.08 3.84 -25.52
CA LYS A 265 -13.52 5.02 -26.18
C LYS A 265 -12.35 5.63 -25.38
N GLY A 266 -11.68 4.81 -24.56
CA GLY A 266 -10.52 5.21 -23.79
C GLY A 266 -10.82 5.75 -22.38
N TRP A 267 -12.09 5.89 -21.98
CA TRP A 267 -12.44 6.21 -20.59
C TRP A 267 -12.97 4.99 -19.86
N PHE A 268 -12.42 4.71 -18.71
CA PHE A 268 -12.93 3.66 -17.82
C PHE A 268 -12.87 4.10 -16.35
N MET A 269 -13.70 3.45 -15.55
CA MET A 269 -13.70 3.54 -14.11
C MET A 269 -13.73 2.13 -13.51
N THR A 270 -12.92 1.88 -12.49
CA THR A 270 -13.09 0.73 -11.62
C THR A 270 -13.39 1.18 -10.20
N ALA A 271 -14.20 0.44 -9.48
CA ALA A 271 -14.50 0.68 -8.09
C ALA A 271 -14.57 -0.64 -7.34
N LYS A 272 -14.08 -0.68 -6.10
CA LYS A 272 -14.27 -1.80 -5.20
C LYS A 272 -14.40 -1.31 -3.76
N TYR A 273 -15.11 -2.08 -2.96
CA TYR A 273 -15.09 -2.01 -1.51
C TYR A 273 -14.55 -3.33 -0.99
N GLU A 274 -13.67 -3.29 0.00
CA GLU A 274 -13.04 -4.49 0.53
C GLU A 274 -12.95 -4.44 2.03
N LYS A 275 -13.07 -5.60 2.67
CA LYS A 275 -12.95 -5.78 4.11
C LYS A 275 -11.93 -6.85 4.41
N GLU A 276 -11.06 -6.54 5.37
CA GLU A 276 -9.97 -7.41 5.80
C GLU A 276 -10.45 -8.52 6.73
N PHE A 277 -9.83 -9.68 6.58
CA PHE A 277 -9.87 -10.82 7.47
C PHE A 277 -8.50 -11.51 7.50
N LEU A 278 -8.27 -12.46 8.40
CA LEU A 278 -6.96 -13.12 8.60
C LEU A 278 -5.81 -12.12 8.79
N VAL A 279 -6.05 -11.07 9.57
CA VAL A 279 -5.07 -10.01 9.81
C VAL A 279 -4.22 -10.36 11.02
N GLU A 280 -2.89 -10.26 10.86
CA GLU A 280 -1.89 -10.45 11.91
C GLU A 280 -0.88 -9.29 11.89
N ASN A 281 -0.49 -8.85 13.09
CA ASN A 281 0.55 -7.85 13.34
C ASN A 281 0.38 -6.50 12.63
N ARG A 282 -0.87 -6.11 12.35
CA ARG A 282 -1.19 -4.83 11.68
C ARG A 282 -2.61 -4.34 12.02
N PRO A 283 -2.97 -3.12 11.63
CA PRO A 283 -4.36 -2.66 11.67
C PRO A 283 -5.27 -3.60 10.89
N ARG A 284 -6.51 -3.82 11.38
CA ARG A 284 -7.58 -4.53 10.68
C ARG A 284 -8.70 -3.56 10.36
N GLY A 285 -9.06 -3.51 9.08
CA GLY A 285 -10.06 -2.57 8.62
C GLY A 285 -10.74 -2.95 7.31
N GLY A 286 -11.00 -1.94 6.52
CA GLY A 286 -11.56 -2.05 5.18
C GLY A 286 -11.70 -0.68 4.56
N GLY A 287 -12.03 -0.65 3.29
CA GLY A 287 -12.12 0.60 2.57
C GLY A 287 -12.63 0.47 1.15
N TRP A 288 -12.63 1.57 0.45
CA TRP A 288 -12.99 1.59 -0.96
C TRP A 288 -11.85 2.18 -1.79
N ASN A 289 -11.76 1.71 -3.04
CA ASN A 289 -10.81 2.18 -4.04
C ASN A 289 -11.53 2.46 -5.35
N ILE A 290 -11.24 3.58 -5.97
CA ILE A 290 -11.74 3.98 -7.29
C ILE A 290 -10.53 4.34 -8.16
N LYS A 291 -10.46 3.77 -9.37
CA LYS A 291 -9.47 4.12 -10.40
C LYS A 291 -10.19 4.66 -11.62
N LEU A 292 -9.71 5.78 -12.13
CA LEU A 292 -10.25 6.46 -13.30
C LEU A 292 -9.13 6.64 -14.33
N ASN A 293 -9.41 6.36 -15.59
CA ASN A 293 -8.58 6.82 -16.70
C ASN A 293 -9.14 8.16 -17.19
N LEU A 294 -8.30 9.21 -17.16
CA LEU A 294 -8.67 10.54 -17.61
C LEU A 294 -8.26 10.68 -19.09
N PRO A 295 -9.22 10.86 -20.02
CA PRO A 295 -8.89 11.13 -21.43
C PRO A 295 -8.31 12.55 -21.57
N PHE A 296 -7.34 12.71 -22.46
CA PHE A 296 -6.80 14.00 -22.90
C PHE A 296 -7.17 14.24 -24.35
#